data_ef62799875e24b0de7f7e4ea9df08649
#
_entry.id   ef62799875e24b0de7f7e4ea9df08649
#
_cell.length_a   1.000
_cell.length_b   1.000
_cell.length_c   1.000
_cell.angle_alpha   90.00
_cell.angle_beta   90.00
_cell.angle_gamma   90.00
#
_symmetry.space_group_name_H-M   'P 1'
#
loop_
_entity.id
_entity.type
_entity.pdbx_description
1 polymer ?
#
loop_
_entity_poly.entity_id
_entity_poly.type
_entity_poly.pdbx_seq_one_letter_code
_entity_poly.pdbx_strand_id
1 'polypeptide(L)'
;MTTLPRSSILTRVYRRIERAIVPVLLLIGWEIFSRSGILPPALLPAPSQVMVAWADWVIGTDGNTQTYSGRWIFDTAASAARVFAGFGLATTLGVGIGMAIGWSRTVERLIEPVLQILRPVPPVSWIPLAIIWFGIANKPAIFLVFLGCFFPVLLSTIHGVKSCDRNLLRAGAMTGGSPGRLLRYIVFPAALPSIFSGLRIGIGSAWMLTVTAEMVAVKSGVGYVLWDSYYFLRYDIVIAAMVSIGLLGFLSDLGIKLIAGRVLRWQRGSTLQTKEA
;
A
#
# COMPACT_ATOMS: atom_id res chain seq x y z
N MET A 1 24.35 -31.66 23.12
CA MET A 1 22.89 -31.77 23.02
C MET A 1 22.28 -30.78 24.01
N THR A 2 22.00 -29.56 23.58
CA THR A 2 21.33 -28.52 24.39
C THR A 2 19.97 -28.26 23.75
N THR A 3 18.94 -28.84 24.36
CA THR A 3 17.53 -28.64 24.00
C THR A 3 17.15 -27.20 24.20
N LEU A 4 16.89 -26.48 23.11
CA LEU A 4 16.29 -25.15 23.16
C LEU A 4 14.92 -25.25 23.85
N PRO A 5 14.61 -24.41 24.85
CA PRO A 5 13.34 -24.47 25.55
C PRO A 5 12.22 -24.15 24.56
N ARG A 6 11.30 -25.09 24.37
CA ARG A 6 10.00 -24.85 23.71
C ARG A 6 9.37 -23.64 24.39
N SER A 7 9.27 -22.52 23.68
CA SER A 7 8.56 -21.34 24.18
C SER A 7 7.17 -21.76 24.63
N SER A 8 6.94 -21.75 25.94
CA SER A 8 5.67 -22.15 26.52
C SER A 8 4.54 -21.26 25.95
N ILE A 9 3.32 -21.81 25.91
CA ILE A 9 2.12 -21.05 25.47
C ILE A 9 2.04 -19.72 26.23
N LEU A 10 2.44 -19.71 27.51
CA LEU A 10 2.52 -18.55 28.39
C LEU A 10 3.43 -17.45 27.85
N THR A 11 4.62 -17.76 27.33
CA THR A 11 5.53 -16.73 26.75
C THR A 11 5.01 -16.14 25.47
N ARG A 12 4.23 -16.90 24.69
CA ARG A 12 3.55 -16.38 23.48
C ARG A 12 2.38 -15.45 23.83
N VAL A 13 1.62 -15.80 24.86
CA VAL A 13 0.49 -14.98 25.36
C VAL A 13 1.05 -13.68 25.98
N TYR A 14 2.08 -13.78 26.82
CA TYR A 14 2.73 -12.63 27.44
C TYR A 14 3.25 -11.62 26.40
N ARG A 15 3.97 -12.07 25.37
CA ARG A 15 4.44 -11.21 24.26
C ARG A 15 3.32 -10.60 23.42
N ARG A 16 2.14 -11.23 23.36
CA ARG A 16 0.96 -10.64 22.69
C ARG A 16 0.33 -9.55 23.53
N ILE A 17 0.24 -9.79 24.85
CA ILE A 17 -0.28 -8.80 25.81
C ILE A 17 0.61 -7.55 25.83
N GLU A 18 1.93 -7.71 25.91
CA GLU A 18 2.89 -6.60 25.84
C GLU A 18 2.70 -5.73 24.60
N ARG A 19 2.47 -6.34 23.45
CA ARG A 19 2.25 -5.59 22.19
C ARG A 19 0.90 -4.86 22.15
N ALA A 20 -0.08 -5.33 22.89
CA ALA A 20 -1.42 -4.73 22.95
C ALA A 20 -1.54 -3.62 24.01
N ILE A 21 -0.66 -3.60 25.03
CA ILE A 21 -0.72 -2.66 26.15
C ILE A 21 -0.69 -1.21 25.65
N VAL A 22 0.30 -0.86 24.82
CA VAL A 22 0.47 0.52 24.35
C VAL A 22 -0.72 1.00 23.51
N PRO A 23 -1.20 0.25 22.48
CA PRO A 23 -2.40 0.63 21.75
C PRO A 23 -3.64 0.79 22.62
N VAL A 24 -3.84 -0.12 23.58
CA VAL A 24 -4.99 -0.07 24.49
C VAL A 24 -4.91 1.13 25.42
N LEU A 25 -3.74 1.41 26.02
CA LEU A 25 -3.53 2.59 26.85
C LEU A 25 -3.75 3.90 26.07
N LEU A 26 -3.32 3.96 24.82
CA LEU A 26 -3.57 5.12 23.95
C LEU A 26 -5.06 5.32 23.68
N LEU A 27 -5.82 4.24 23.41
CA LEU A 27 -7.27 4.32 23.21
C LEU A 27 -8.01 4.75 24.48
N ILE A 28 -7.63 4.21 25.64
CA ILE A 28 -8.19 4.60 26.93
C ILE A 28 -7.87 6.06 27.25
N GLY A 29 -6.62 6.47 27.05
CA GLY A 29 -6.20 7.86 27.23
C GLY A 29 -6.97 8.82 26.32
N TRP A 30 -7.18 8.45 25.05
CA TRP A 30 -8.00 9.24 24.13
C TRP A 30 -9.47 9.30 24.59
N GLU A 31 -10.09 8.19 25.01
CA GLU A 31 -11.46 8.18 25.51
C GLU A 31 -11.63 9.09 26.73
N ILE A 32 -10.70 9.01 27.71
CA ILE A 32 -10.72 9.85 28.91
C ILE A 32 -10.53 11.32 28.54
N PHE A 33 -9.55 11.62 27.68
CA PHE A 33 -9.25 12.99 27.24
C PHE A 33 -10.43 13.61 26.50
N SER A 34 -11.05 12.87 25.59
CA SER A 34 -12.23 13.33 24.84
C SER A 34 -13.42 13.64 25.78
N ARG A 35 -13.60 12.82 26.82
CA ARG A 35 -14.71 13.01 27.80
C ARG A 35 -14.41 14.03 28.89
N SER A 36 -13.16 14.46 29.04
CA SER A 36 -12.80 15.44 30.09
C SER A 36 -13.39 16.85 29.88
N GLY A 37 -13.95 17.14 28.71
CA GLY A 37 -14.56 18.43 28.38
C GLY A 37 -13.54 19.55 28.09
N ILE A 38 -12.23 19.24 28.04
CA ILE A 38 -11.17 20.21 27.69
C ILE A 38 -11.34 20.70 26.25
N LEU A 39 -11.76 19.79 25.36
CA LEU A 39 -12.10 20.13 23.96
C LEU A 39 -13.61 19.87 23.73
N PRO A 40 -14.25 20.68 22.87
CA PRO A 40 -15.61 20.41 22.45
C PRO A 40 -15.70 18.98 21.86
N PRO A 41 -16.71 18.17 22.23
CA PRO A 41 -16.90 16.81 21.69
C PRO A 41 -16.99 16.77 20.17
N ALA A 42 -17.41 17.88 19.56
CA ALA A 42 -17.45 18.04 18.11
C ALA A 42 -16.06 18.05 17.46
N LEU A 43 -15.00 18.51 18.16
CA LEU A 43 -13.64 18.59 17.58
C LEU A 43 -12.85 17.29 17.77
N LEU A 44 -13.04 16.61 18.88
CA LEU A 44 -12.38 15.35 19.19
C LEU A 44 -13.40 14.34 19.72
N PRO A 45 -14.13 13.62 18.86
CA PRO A 45 -15.07 12.59 19.30
C PRO A 45 -14.34 11.44 20.00
N ALA A 46 -15.01 10.86 21.00
CA ALA A 46 -14.48 9.72 21.72
C ALA A 46 -14.38 8.47 20.81
N PRO A 47 -13.41 7.57 21.01
CA PRO A 47 -13.34 6.30 20.30
C PRO A 47 -14.67 5.54 20.27
N SER A 48 -15.42 5.54 21.35
CA SER A 48 -16.76 4.93 21.42
C SER A 48 -17.76 5.55 20.45
N GLN A 49 -17.75 6.88 20.29
CA GLN A 49 -18.61 7.59 19.33
C GLN A 49 -18.19 7.29 17.88
N VAL A 50 -16.89 7.26 17.62
CA VAL A 50 -16.35 6.87 16.30
C VAL A 50 -16.78 5.45 15.94
N MET A 51 -16.76 4.51 16.89
CA MET A 51 -17.19 3.12 16.65
C MET A 51 -18.67 3.03 16.32
N VAL A 52 -19.52 3.80 16.99
CA VAL A 52 -20.97 3.86 16.71
C VAL A 52 -21.21 4.44 15.30
N ALA A 53 -20.57 5.56 14.97
CA ALA A 53 -20.68 6.19 13.66
C ALA A 53 -20.16 5.26 12.53
N TRP A 54 -19.07 4.53 12.78
CA TRP A 54 -18.53 3.56 11.84
C TRP A 54 -19.46 2.36 11.65
N ALA A 55 -20.05 1.84 12.75
CA ALA A 55 -21.03 0.76 12.69
C ALA A 55 -22.29 1.15 11.91
N ASP A 56 -22.80 2.37 12.08
CA ASP A 56 -23.91 2.89 11.29
C ASP A 56 -23.54 3.02 9.79
N TRP A 57 -22.36 3.55 9.49
CA TRP A 57 -21.87 3.62 8.10
C TRP A 57 -21.77 2.24 7.44
N VAL A 58 -21.38 1.20 8.20
CA VAL A 58 -21.24 -0.18 7.69
C VAL A 58 -22.58 -0.88 7.56
N ILE A 59 -23.44 -0.82 8.61
CA ILE A 59 -24.63 -1.68 8.75
C ILE A 59 -25.91 -0.95 8.34
N GLY A 60 -25.97 0.38 8.51
CA GLY A 60 -27.18 1.15 8.26
C GLY A 60 -28.26 0.91 9.32
N THR A 61 -27.89 0.98 10.61
CA THR A 61 -28.73 0.56 11.74
C THR A 61 -29.89 1.49 12.06
N ASP A 62 -29.78 2.76 11.70
CA ASP A 62 -30.83 3.72 11.93
C ASP A 62 -31.57 4.02 10.63
N GLY A 63 -32.82 3.66 10.53
CA GLY A 63 -33.74 4.09 9.48
C GLY A 63 -33.84 5.62 9.35
N ASN A 64 -32.93 6.32 9.96
CA ASN A 64 -32.74 7.75 9.97
C ASN A 64 -31.69 8.11 8.93
N THR A 65 -32.04 8.88 7.96
CA THR A 65 -31.44 9.59 6.86
C THR A 65 -30.06 10.21 7.10
N GLN A 66 -29.14 9.55 7.81
CA GLN A 66 -27.75 9.99 7.85
C GLN A 66 -27.14 9.72 6.48
N THR A 67 -26.52 10.71 5.90
CA THR A 67 -26.06 10.79 4.51
C THR A 67 -25.17 9.59 4.08
N TYR A 68 -24.56 8.87 5.03
CA TYR A 68 -23.62 7.76 4.79
C TYR A 68 -24.08 6.40 5.32
N SER A 69 -25.22 6.29 6.02
CA SER A 69 -25.69 5.05 6.63
C SER A 69 -25.75 3.89 5.64
N GLY A 70 -25.12 2.74 5.96
CA GLY A 70 -25.11 1.53 5.13
C GLY A 70 -24.30 1.61 3.82
N ARG A 71 -23.53 2.69 3.56
CA ARG A 71 -22.83 2.90 2.29
C ARG A 71 -21.37 2.48 2.30
N TRP A 72 -20.82 2.03 3.41
CA TRP A 72 -19.40 1.73 3.57
C TRP A 72 -18.86 0.77 2.52
N ILE A 73 -19.57 -0.30 2.20
CA ILE A 73 -19.16 -1.29 1.18
C ILE A 73 -19.07 -0.63 -0.19
N PHE A 74 -20.01 0.23 -0.53
CA PHE A 74 -20.04 0.93 -1.80
C PHE A 74 -18.85 1.90 -1.93
N ASP A 75 -18.61 2.70 -0.90
CA ASP A 75 -17.54 3.68 -0.87
C ASP A 75 -16.15 3.00 -0.88
N THR A 76 -15.98 1.94 -0.09
CA THR A 76 -14.72 1.17 -0.07
C THR A 76 -14.46 0.43 -1.38
N ALA A 77 -15.50 -0.13 -2.01
CA ALA A 77 -15.37 -0.78 -3.30
C ALA A 77 -14.96 0.20 -4.40
N ALA A 78 -15.53 1.42 -4.38
CA ALA A 78 -15.18 2.48 -5.32
C ALA A 78 -13.71 2.92 -5.16
N SER A 79 -13.24 3.14 -3.94
CA SER A 79 -11.82 3.45 -3.66
C SER A 79 -10.90 2.30 -4.05
N ALA A 80 -11.25 1.06 -3.66
CA ALA A 80 -10.47 -0.13 -3.99
C ALA A 80 -10.33 -0.33 -5.50
N ALA A 81 -11.40 -0.12 -6.28
CA ALA A 81 -11.35 -0.21 -7.73
C ALA A 81 -10.34 0.77 -8.33
N ARG A 82 -10.27 2.02 -7.85
CA ARG A 82 -9.29 3.02 -8.30
C ARG A 82 -7.87 2.64 -7.89
N VAL A 83 -7.69 2.21 -6.64
CA VAL A 83 -6.40 1.72 -6.11
C VAL A 83 -5.87 0.59 -6.97
N PHE A 84 -6.64 -0.48 -7.15
CA PHE A 84 -6.17 -1.65 -7.88
C PHE A 84 -6.01 -1.40 -9.39
N ALA A 85 -6.82 -0.52 -9.99
CA ALA A 85 -6.63 -0.12 -11.39
C ALA A 85 -5.32 0.65 -11.58
N GLY A 86 -5.06 1.69 -10.80
CA GLY A 86 -3.83 2.48 -10.88
C GLY A 86 -2.59 1.66 -10.50
N PHE A 87 -2.67 0.86 -9.44
CA PHE A 87 -1.61 -0.04 -9.00
C PHE A 87 -1.30 -1.14 -10.04
N GLY A 88 -2.32 -1.71 -10.67
CA GLY A 88 -2.15 -2.70 -11.74
C GLY A 88 -1.40 -2.13 -12.94
N LEU A 89 -1.80 -0.92 -13.40
CA LEU A 89 -1.10 -0.20 -14.46
C LEU A 89 0.37 0.12 -14.08
N ALA A 90 0.59 0.60 -12.86
CA ALA A 90 1.92 0.91 -12.35
C ALA A 90 2.80 -0.34 -12.24
N THR A 91 2.23 -1.45 -11.81
CA THR A 91 2.93 -2.73 -11.70
C THR A 91 3.35 -3.25 -13.06
N THR A 92 2.46 -3.29 -14.02
CA THR A 92 2.76 -3.83 -15.36
C THR A 92 3.80 -2.98 -16.08
N LEU A 93 3.63 -1.66 -16.10
CA LEU A 93 4.58 -0.75 -16.75
C LEU A 93 5.88 -0.61 -15.95
N GLY A 94 5.80 -0.48 -14.62
CA GLY A 94 6.98 -0.34 -13.75
C GLY A 94 7.89 -1.56 -13.77
N VAL A 95 7.31 -2.77 -13.74
CA VAL A 95 8.09 -4.02 -13.85
C VAL A 95 8.64 -4.15 -15.28
N GLY A 96 7.83 -3.94 -16.32
CA GLY A 96 8.26 -4.07 -17.71
C GLY A 96 9.41 -3.13 -18.06
N ILE A 97 9.23 -1.83 -17.79
CA ILE A 97 10.26 -0.79 -18.04
C ILE A 97 11.47 -1.00 -17.12
N GLY A 98 11.24 -1.34 -15.84
CA GLY A 98 12.32 -1.60 -14.89
C GLY A 98 13.20 -2.78 -15.28
N MET A 99 12.60 -3.86 -15.79
CA MET A 99 13.33 -5.00 -16.36
C MET A 99 14.16 -4.58 -17.58
N ALA A 100 13.59 -3.80 -18.50
CA ALA A 100 14.28 -3.33 -19.69
C ALA A 100 15.48 -2.43 -19.35
N ILE A 101 15.31 -1.49 -18.42
CA ILE A 101 16.37 -0.59 -17.94
C ILE A 101 17.45 -1.39 -17.19
N GLY A 102 17.06 -2.29 -16.28
CA GLY A 102 18.01 -3.06 -15.49
C GLY A 102 18.84 -4.04 -16.32
N TRP A 103 18.28 -4.54 -17.45
CA TRP A 103 18.93 -5.49 -18.33
C TRP A 103 19.80 -4.84 -19.42
N SER A 104 19.36 -3.71 -19.99
CA SER A 104 20.01 -3.08 -21.15
C SER A 104 20.62 -1.73 -20.80
N ARG A 105 21.95 -1.62 -20.90
CA ARG A 105 22.68 -0.35 -20.72
C ARG A 105 22.26 0.75 -21.70
N THR A 106 21.82 0.38 -22.89
CA THR A 106 21.35 1.35 -23.90
C THR A 106 20.01 1.95 -23.46
N VAL A 107 19.07 1.11 -23.03
CA VAL A 107 17.77 1.56 -22.52
C VAL A 107 17.95 2.41 -21.26
N GLU A 108 18.84 2.01 -20.37
CA GLU A 108 19.21 2.78 -19.17
C GLU A 108 19.65 4.19 -19.54
N ARG A 109 20.67 4.33 -20.40
CA ARG A 109 21.20 5.65 -20.81
C ARG A 109 20.16 6.57 -21.46
N LEU A 110 19.19 6.00 -22.18
CA LEU A 110 18.14 6.77 -22.84
C LEU A 110 17.02 7.21 -21.88
N ILE A 111 16.62 6.35 -20.95
CA ILE A 111 15.44 6.58 -20.11
C ILE A 111 15.82 7.19 -18.76
N GLU A 112 16.97 6.87 -18.20
CA GLU A 112 17.38 7.33 -16.88
C GLU A 112 17.36 8.86 -16.71
N PRO A 113 17.82 9.70 -17.66
CA PRO A 113 17.75 11.16 -17.52
C PRO A 113 16.31 11.67 -17.37
N VAL A 114 15.37 11.08 -18.13
CA VAL A 114 13.94 11.44 -18.06
C VAL A 114 13.38 11.08 -16.71
N LEU A 115 13.70 9.88 -16.20
CA LEU A 115 13.24 9.44 -14.89
C LEU A 115 13.80 10.30 -13.76
N GLN A 116 15.05 10.74 -13.85
CA GLN A 116 15.67 11.62 -12.86
C GLN A 116 15.00 12.98 -12.78
N ILE A 117 14.49 13.52 -13.89
CA ILE A 117 13.75 14.78 -13.93
C ILE A 117 12.33 14.63 -13.40
N LEU A 118 11.65 13.52 -13.73
CA LEU A 118 10.25 13.31 -13.34
C LEU A 118 10.09 12.86 -11.88
N ARG A 119 11.05 12.10 -11.35
CA ARG A 119 11.00 11.50 -10.02
C ARG A 119 10.80 12.51 -8.86
N PRO A 120 11.47 13.70 -8.85
CA PRO A 120 11.29 14.66 -7.77
C PRO A 120 9.92 15.33 -7.76
N VAL A 121 9.14 15.26 -8.86
CA VAL A 121 7.83 15.91 -8.94
C VAL A 121 6.82 15.12 -8.10
N PRO A 122 6.27 15.70 -7.00
CA PRO A 122 5.29 15.00 -6.18
C PRO A 122 4.04 14.62 -6.99
N PRO A 123 3.53 13.39 -6.90
CA PRO A 123 2.33 12.98 -7.63
C PRO A 123 1.11 13.88 -7.39
N VAL A 124 0.98 14.44 -6.19
CA VAL A 124 -0.11 15.36 -5.82
C VAL A 124 -0.11 16.63 -6.69
N SER A 125 1.06 17.12 -7.12
CA SER A 125 1.18 18.31 -7.97
C SER A 125 0.55 18.13 -9.36
N TRP A 126 0.30 16.89 -9.78
CA TRP A 126 -0.35 16.57 -11.05
C TRP A 126 -1.88 16.65 -11.00
N ILE A 127 -2.50 16.86 -9.83
CA ILE A 127 -3.97 16.90 -9.68
C ILE A 127 -4.64 17.88 -10.65
N PRO A 128 -4.23 19.17 -10.74
CA PRO A 128 -4.90 20.11 -11.63
C PRO A 128 -4.81 19.67 -13.09
N LEU A 129 -3.65 19.18 -13.50
CA LEU A 129 -3.40 18.73 -14.86
C LEU A 129 -4.20 17.46 -15.18
N ALA A 130 -4.27 16.53 -14.24
CA ALA A 130 -5.06 15.31 -14.36
C ALA A 130 -6.56 15.63 -14.53
N ILE A 131 -7.08 16.63 -13.81
CA ILE A 131 -8.46 17.07 -13.94
C ILE A 131 -8.70 17.71 -15.32
N ILE A 132 -7.76 18.51 -15.80
CA ILE A 132 -7.86 19.14 -17.15
C ILE A 132 -7.86 18.07 -18.25
N TRP A 133 -7.02 17.06 -18.15
CA TRP A 133 -6.90 16.01 -19.18
C TRP A 133 -8.04 14.99 -19.15
N PHE A 134 -8.49 14.59 -17.97
CA PHE A 134 -9.42 13.46 -17.81
C PHE A 134 -10.81 13.89 -17.32
N GLY A 135 -11.00 15.15 -16.95
CA GLY A 135 -12.23 15.65 -16.35
C GLY A 135 -12.39 15.22 -14.87
N ILE A 136 -13.48 15.66 -14.25
CA ILE A 136 -13.84 15.28 -12.87
C ILE A 136 -14.52 13.91 -12.90
N ALA A 137 -13.78 12.85 -12.62
CA ALA A 137 -14.26 11.46 -12.61
C ALA A 137 -13.19 10.51 -11.99
N ASN A 138 -13.36 9.20 -12.19
CA ASN A 138 -12.42 8.18 -11.67
C ASN A 138 -11.00 8.24 -12.30
N LYS A 139 -10.90 8.70 -13.56
CA LYS A 139 -9.63 8.68 -14.31
C LYS A 139 -8.50 9.49 -13.68
N PRO A 140 -8.71 10.74 -13.19
CA PRO A 140 -7.67 11.47 -12.48
C PRO A 140 -7.13 10.72 -11.25
N ALA A 141 -8.01 10.10 -10.47
CA ALA A 141 -7.61 9.34 -9.29
C ALA A 141 -6.76 8.12 -9.68
N ILE A 142 -7.16 7.36 -10.69
CA ILE A 142 -6.40 6.21 -11.21
C ILE A 142 -5.02 6.66 -11.72
N PHE A 143 -4.94 7.80 -12.41
CA PHE A 143 -3.69 8.35 -12.91
C PHE A 143 -2.74 8.77 -11.78
N LEU A 144 -3.25 9.39 -10.72
CA LEU A 144 -2.44 9.76 -9.56
C LEU A 144 -1.92 8.54 -8.81
N VAL A 145 -2.77 7.54 -8.62
CA VAL A 145 -2.37 6.25 -8.03
C VAL A 145 -1.28 5.59 -8.88
N PHE A 146 -1.47 5.59 -10.21
CA PHE A 146 -0.45 5.09 -11.13
C PHE A 146 0.89 5.80 -10.93
N LEU A 147 0.94 7.13 -10.93
CA LEU A 147 2.17 7.90 -10.73
C LEU A 147 2.86 7.58 -9.40
N GLY A 148 2.10 7.50 -8.32
CA GLY A 148 2.65 7.23 -6.99
C GLY A 148 3.19 5.82 -6.79
N CYS A 149 2.64 4.85 -7.51
CA CYS A 149 3.09 3.46 -7.46
C CYS A 149 4.20 3.17 -8.46
N PHE A 150 4.22 3.88 -9.59
CA PHE A 150 5.11 3.61 -10.72
C PHE A 150 6.59 3.69 -10.33
N PHE A 151 7.02 4.79 -9.72
CA PHE A 151 8.43 4.98 -9.37
C PHE A 151 8.94 3.97 -8.31
N PRO A 152 8.24 3.70 -7.20
CA PRO A 152 8.67 2.65 -6.26
C PRO A 152 8.81 1.27 -6.92
N VAL A 153 7.86 0.88 -7.75
CA VAL A 153 7.91 -0.41 -8.45
C VAL A 153 9.04 -0.45 -9.48
N LEU A 154 9.17 0.60 -10.29
CA LEU A 154 10.20 0.73 -11.31
C LEU A 154 11.61 0.64 -10.71
N LEU A 155 11.90 1.45 -9.69
CA LEU A 155 13.23 1.52 -9.09
C LEU A 155 13.58 0.22 -8.36
N SER A 156 12.63 -0.37 -7.66
CA SER A 156 12.83 -1.66 -7.00
C SER A 156 13.08 -2.78 -8.03
N THR A 157 12.42 -2.72 -9.18
CA THR A 157 12.65 -3.67 -10.28
C THR A 157 14.05 -3.49 -10.87
N ILE A 158 14.46 -2.26 -11.20
CA ILE A 158 15.81 -1.96 -11.69
C ILE A 158 16.87 -2.46 -10.72
N HIS A 159 16.69 -2.17 -9.42
CA HIS A 159 17.59 -2.65 -8.37
C HIS A 159 17.65 -4.18 -8.33
N GLY A 160 16.51 -4.85 -8.37
CA GLY A 160 16.44 -6.32 -8.37
C GLY A 160 17.15 -6.96 -9.55
N VAL A 161 17.01 -6.38 -10.75
CA VAL A 161 17.70 -6.87 -11.96
C VAL A 161 19.20 -6.65 -11.85
N LYS A 162 19.66 -5.49 -11.41
CA LYS A 162 21.08 -5.15 -11.28
C LYS A 162 21.79 -5.92 -10.17
N SER A 163 21.05 -6.36 -9.14
CA SER A 163 21.58 -7.16 -8.03
C SER A 163 21.71 -8.65 -8.33
N CYS A 164 21.32 -9.10 -9.54
CA CYS A 164 21.48 -10.50 -9.94
C CYS A 164 22.95 -10.90 -10.00
N ASP A 165 23.29 -12.05 -9.39
CA ASP A 165 24.66 -12.55 -9.35
C ASP A 165 25.20 -12.84 -10.77
N ARG A 166 26.34 -12.20 -11.08
CA ARG A 166 27.02 -12.36 -12.38
C ARG A 166 27.49 -13.79 -12.63
N ASN A 167 27.77 -14.56 -11.57
CA ASN A 167 28.20 -15.95 -11.73
C ASN A 167 27.04 -16.83 -12.21
N LEU A 168 25.82 -16.56 -11.72
CA LEU A 168 24.62 -17.24 -12.23
C LEU A 168 24.37 -16.93 -13.70
N LEU A 169 24.59 -15.67 -14.11
CA LEU A 169 24.47 -15.28 -15.53
C LEU A 169 25.52 -15.97 -16.40
N ARG A 170 26.77 -16.04 -15.93
CA ARG A 170 27.88 -16.73 -16.65
C ARG A 170 27.58 -18.23 -16.77
N ALA A 171 27.18 -18.87 -15.69
CA ALA A 171 26.81 -20.30 -15.69
C ALA A 171 25.68 -20.60 -16.69
N GLY A 172 24.63 -19.76 -16.68
CA GLY A 172 23.52 -19.88 -17.62
C GLY A 172 23.95 -19.64 -19.09
N ALA A 173 24.89 -18.74 -19.33
CA ALA A 173 25.45 -18.53 -20.69
C ALA A 173 26.30 -19.71 -21.15
N MET A 174 27.10 -20.33 -20.26
CA MET A 174 27.89 -21.53 -20.56
C MET A 174 27.02 -22.76 -20.93
N THR A 175 25.81 -22.83 -20.44
CA THR A 175 24.84 -23.89 -20.83
C THR A 175 24.08 -23.59 -22.13
N GLY A 176 24.50 -22.58 -22.90
CA GLY A 176 23.88 -22.20 -24.18
C GLY A 176 22.59 -21.37 -24.03
N GLY A 177 22.40 -20.71 -22.89
CA GLY A 177 21.27 -19.83 -22.65
C GLY A 177 21.33 -18.56 -23.51
N SER A 178 20.31 -18.32 -24.35
CA SER A 178 20.15 -17.05 -25.06
C SER A 178 19.84 -15.90 -24.08
N PRO A 179 20.13 -14.62 -24.43
CA PRO A 179 19.87 -13.47 -23.57
C PRO A 179 18.42 -13.41 -23.03
N GLY A 180 17.45 -13.73 -23.87
CA GLY A 180 16.03 -13.77 -23.45
C GLY A 180 15.73 -14.92 -22.47
N ARG A 181 16.39 -16.07 -22.63
CA ARG A 181 16.26 -17.19 -21.65
C ARG A 181 16.90 -16.81 -20.31
N LEU A 182 18.08 -16.20 -20.33
CA LEU A 182 18.74 -15.72 -19.12
C LEU A 182 17.86 -14.70 -18.38
N LEU A 183 17.26 -13.74 -19.11
CA LEU A 183 16.35 -12.75 -18.54
C LEU A 183 15.15 -13.41 -17.86
N ARG A 184 14.48 -14.36 -18.55
CA ARG A 184 13.25 -14.97 -18.07
C ARG A 184 13.46 -15.99 -16.94
N TYR A 185 14.51 -16.80 -17.00
CA TYR A 185 14.69 -17.95 -16.10
C TYR A 185 15.71 -17.71 -14.98
N ILE A 186 16.56 -16.67 -15.09
CA ILE A 186 17.56 -16.33 -14.07
C ILE A 186 17.27 -14.95 -13.48
N VAL A 187 17.27 -13.92 -14.32
CA VAL A 187 17.20 -12.52 -13.83
C VAL A 187 15.82 -12.20 -13.24
N PHE A 188 14.75 -12.56 -13.94
CA PHE A 188 13.40 -12.26 -13.46
C PHE A 188 13.10 -12.95 -12.11
N PRO A 189 13.34 -14.26 -11.92
CA PRO A 189 13.18 -14.88 -10.61
C PRO A 189 14.09 -14.29 -9.52
N ALA A 190 15.34 -13.95 -9.85
CA ALA A 190 16.26 -13.32 -8.91
C ALA A 190 15.80 -11.91 -8.50
N ALA A 191 15.14 -11.15 -9.38
CA ALA A 191 14.62 -9.82 -9.12
C ALA A 191 13.30 -9.81 -8.34
N LEU A 192 12.54 -10.92 -8.31
CA LEU A 192 11.21 -10.97 -7.67
C LEU A 192 11.16 -10.46 -6.23
N PRO A 193 12.13 -10.75 -5.34
CA PRO A 193 12.11 -10.23 -3.97
C PRO A 193 12.11 -8.70 -3.92
N SER A 194 12.93 -8.08 -4.75
CA SER A 194 13.00 -6.61 -4.87
C SER A 194 11.73 -6.04 -5.50
N ILE A 195 11.17 -6.72 -6.52
CA ILE A 195 9.90 -6.34 -7.14
C ILE A 195 8.78 -6.35 -6.08
N PHE A 196 8.65 -7.41 -5.29
CA PHE A 196 7.66 -7.47 -4.22
C PHE A 196 7.86 -6.41 -3.15
N SER A 197 9.09 -6.03 -2.83
CA SER A 197 9.37 -4.89 -1.96
C SER A 197 8.85 -3.58 -2.55
N GLY A 198 9.09 -3.36 -3.85
CA GLY A 198 8.54 -2.21 -4.57
C GLY A 198 7.01 -2.19 -4.62
N LEU A 199 6.38 -3.34 -4.84
CA LEU A 199 4.92 -3.49 -4.83
C LEU A 199 4.32 -3.13 -3.46
N ARG A 200 4.96 -3.51 -2.36
CA ARG A 200 4.50 -3.18 -1.01
C ARG A 200 4.61 -1.68 -0.71
N ILE A 201 5.69 -1.04 -1.12
CA ILE A 201 5.83 0.42 -1.01
C ILE A 201 4.78 1.10 -1.89
N GLY A 202 4.60 0.62 -3.12
CA GLY A 202 3.64 1.14 -4.08
C GLY A 202 2.20 1.09 -3.56
N ILE A 203 1.74 -0.04 -2.99
CA ILE A 203 0.35 -0.15 -2.51
C ILE A 203 0.07 0.79 -1.32
N GLY A 204 1.06 1.04 -0.46
CA GLY A 204 0.95 2.04 0.59
C GLY A 204 0.76 3.45 0.02
N SER A 205 1.58 3.82 -0.98
CA SER A 205 1.43 5.09 -1.72
C SER A 205 0.10 5.17 -2.48
N ALA A 206 -0.40 4.05 -2.99
CA ALA A 206 -1.68 3.97 -3.71
C ALA A 206 -2.85 4.45 -2.85
N TRP A 207 -2.99 3.95 -1.64
CA TRP A 207 -4.05 4.36 -0.73
C TRP A 207 -3.96 5.83 -0.35
N MET A 208 -2.76 6.33 -0.04
CA MET A 208 -2.53 7.74 0.28
C MET A 208 -2.98 8.65 -0.87
N LEU A 209 -2.59 8.34 -2.10
CA LEU A 209 -2.92 9.16 -3.27
C LEU A 209 -4.38 9.02 -3.72
N THR A 210 -4.99 7.85 -3.52
CA THR A 210 -6.43 7.67 -3.77
C THR A 210 -7.25 8.61 -2.90
N VAL A 211 -6.98 8.65 -1.59
CA VAL A 211 -7.67 9.55 -0.67
C VAL A 211 -7.52 11.00 -1.11
N THR A 212 -6.29 11.43 -1.40
CA THR A 212 -6.02 12.81 -1.85
C THR A 212 -6.76 13.14 -3.15
N ALA A 213 -6.81 12.20 -4.10
CA ALA A 213 -7.52 12.39 -5.35
C ALA A 213 -9.05 12.41 -5.17
N GLU A 214 -9.56 11.57 -4.27
CA GLU A 214 -10.99 11.50 -3.98
C GLU A 214 -11.51 12.75 -3.27
N MET A 215 -10.66 13.41 -2.46
CA MET A 215 -11.01 14.70 -1.83
C MET A 215 -11.25 15.82 -2.84
N VAL A 216 -10.62 15.77 -4.02
CA VAL A 216 -10.61 16.89 -4.98
C VAL A 216 -11.34 16.57 -6.29
N ALA A 217 -11.17 15.36 -6.80
CA ALA A 217 -11.53 15.04 -8.19
C ALA A 217 -12.72 14.10 -8.35
N VAL A 218 -13.30 13.56 -7.26
CA VAL A 218 -14.32 12.51 -7.35
C VAL A 218 -15.45 12.76 -6.34
N LYS A 219 -16.65 12.24 -6.64
CA LYS A 219 -17.84 12.35 -5.76
C LYS A 219 -18.24 11.00 -5.15
N SER A 220 -17.28 10.12 -4.87
CA SER A 220 -17.54 8.81 -4.23
C SER A 220 -16.24 8.23 -3.70
N GLY A 221 -16.33 7.35 -2.71
CA GLY A 221 -15.19 6.69 -2.11
C GLY A 221 -14.92 7.17 -0.69
N VAL A 222 -14.03 6.46 0.01
CA VAL A 222 -13.74 6.72 1.42
C VAL A 222 -13.10 8.09 1.63
N GLY A 223 -12.23 8.54 0.69
CA GLY A 223 -11.63 9.86 0.74
C GLY A 223 -12.64 10.98 0.48
N TYR A 224 -13.63 10.74 -0.39
CA TYR A 224 -14.74 11.67 -0.58
C TYR A 224 -15.57 11.80 0.69
N VAL A 225 -15.98 10.68 1.30
CA VAL A 225 -16.74 10.69 2.57
C VAL A 225 -15.99 11.40 3.67
N LEU A 226 -14.66 11.17 3.78
CA LEU A 226 -13.80 11.87 4.74
C LEU A 226 -13.87 13.38 4.56
N TRP A 227 -13.71 13.84 3.31
CA TRP A 227 -13.67 15.28 3.00
C TRP A 227 -15.04 15.95 3.14
N ASP A 228 -16.08 15.30 2.69
CA ASP A 228 -17.46 15.76 2.77
C ASP A 228 -17.92 15.85 4.25
N SER A 229 -17.61 14.83 5.05
CA SER A 229 -17.89 14.82 6.50
C SER A 229 -17.16 15.92 7.27
N TYR A 230 -15.95 16.32 6.80
CA TYR A 230 -15.23 17.46 7.36
C TYR A 230 -16.02 18.78 7.17
N TYR A 231 -16.62 19.02 6.02
CA TYR A 231 -17.45 20.20 5.77
C TYR A 231 -18.72 20.21 6.62
N PHE A 232 -19.29 19.04 6.95
CA PHE A 232 -20.45 18.91 7.82
C PHE A 232 -20.10 18.84 9.31
N LEU A 233 -18.82 19.06 9.68
CA LEU A 233 -18.34 18.98 11.07
C LEU A 233 -18.59 17.62 11.75
N ARG A 234 -18.72 16.55 10.96
CA ARG A 234 -18.91 15.17 11.41
C ARG A 234 -17.57 14.48 11.59
N TYR A 235 -16.79 14.92 12.57
CA TYR A 235 -15.43 14.38 12.81
C TYR A 235 -15.43 12.93 13.28
N ASP A 236 -16.57 12.44 13.81
CA ASP A 236 -16.80 11.02 14.08
C ASP A 236 -16.66 10.16 12.80
N ILE A 237 -17.28 10.57 11.70
CA ILE A 237 -17.17 9.91 10.38
C ILE A 237 -15.79 10.15 9.77
N VAL A 238 -15.20 11.35 9.93
CA VAL A 238 -13.83 11.62 9.45
C VAL A 238 -12.84 10.61 10.03
N ILE A 239 -12.88 10.38 11.35
CA ILE A 239 -11.99 9.43 12.01
C ILE A 239 -12.34 7.99 11.60
N ALA A 240 -13.62 7.64 11.49
CA ALA A 240 -14.06 6.34 11.00
C ALA A 240 -13.55 6.06 9.58
N ALA A 241 -13.53 7.08 8.70
CA ALA A 241 -12.95 6.99 7.36
C ALA A 241 -11.44 6.78 7.41
N MET A 242 -10.71 7.51 8.29
CA MET A 242 -9.26 7.31 8.49
C MET A 242 -8.95 5.87 8.93
N VAL A 243 -9.71 5.32 9.87
CA VAL A 243 -9.59 3.93 10.33
C VAL A 243 -9.86 2.95 9.18
N SER A 244 -10.90 3.21 8.38
CA SER A 244 -11.24 2.39 7.20
C SER A 244 -10.10 2.39 6.17
N ILE A 245 -9.51 3.55 5.86
CA ILE A 245 -8.38 3.68 4.94
C ILE A 245 -7.17 2.89 5.46
N GLY A 246 -6.85 3.03 6.76
CA GLY A 246 -5.76 2.29 7.39
C GLY A 246 -5.97 0.77 7.34
N LEU A 247 -7.19 0.31 7.59
CA LEU A 247 -7.55 -1.11 7.50
C LEU A 247 -7.43 -1.64 6.06
N LEU A 248 -7.95 -0.92 5.07
CA LEU A 248 -7.87 -1.31 3.66
C LEU A 248 -6.44 -1.32 3.15
N GLY A 249 -5.62 -0.34 3.53
CA GLY A 249 -4.19 -0.29 3.24
C GLY A 249 -3.45 -1.48 3.85
N PHE A 250 -3.70 -1.78 5.12
CA PHE A 250 -3.13 -2.94 5.82
C PHE A 250 -3.52 -4.27 5.16
N LEU A 251 -4.82 -4.45 4.84
CA LEU A 251 -5.29 -5.67 4.17
C LEU A 251 -4.67 -5.84 2.79
N SER A 252 -4.50 -4.75 2.04
CA SER A 252 -3.85 -4.76 0.73
C SER A 252 -2.37 -5.14 0.83
N ASP A 253 -1.60 -4.57 1.78
CA ASP A 253 -0.20 -4.96 2.03
C ASP A 253 -0.10 -6.41 2.47
N LEU A 254 -0.99 -6.86 3.35
CA LEU A 254 -1.06 -8.25 3.79
C LEU A 254 -1.30 -9.19 2.61
N GLY A 255 -2.21 -8.83 1.69
CA GLY A 255 -2.46 -9.57 0.45
C GLY A 255 -1.19 -9.75 -0.38
N ILE A 256 -0.46 -8.65 -0.64
CA ILE A 256 0.82 -8.69 -1.38
C ILE A 256 1.85 -9.55 -0.64
N LYS A 257 1.96 -9.42 0.69
CA LYS A 257 2.86 -10.22 1.52
C LYS A 257 2.56 -11.72 1.44
N LEU A 258 1.28 -12.10 1.45
CA LEU A 258 0.85 -13.50 1.32
C LEU A 258 1.20 -14.05 -0.07
N ILE A 259 0.97 -13.28 -1.13
CA ILE A 259 1.35 -13.66 -2.51
C ILE A 259 2.87 -13.80 -2.59
N ALA A 260 3.63 -12.83 -2.10
CA ALA A 260 5.09 -12.89 -2.05
C ALA A 260 5.57 -14.16 -1.31
N GLY A 261 4.97 -14.48 -0.15
CA GLY A 261 5.30 -15.66 0.63
C GLY A 261 5.03 -16.99 -0.09
N ARG A 262 4.08 -17.03 -1.03
CA ARG A 262 3.84 -18.19 -1.89
C ARG A 262 4.79 -18.25 -3.08
N VAL A 263 5.00 -17.12 -3.73
CA VAL A 263 5.85 -17.01 -4.94
C VAL A 263 7.32 -17.20 -4.59
N LEU A 264 7.81 -16.68 -3.45
CA LEU A 264 9.23 -16.70 -3.05
C LEU A 264 9.58 -17.89 -2.12
N ARG A 265 8.90 -19.01 -2.26
CA ARG A 265 9.15 -20.19 -1.39
C ARG A 265 10.59 -20.70 -1.43
N TRP A 266 11.25 -20.57 -2.56
CA TRP A 266 12.65 -21.01 -2.74
C TRP A 266 13.66 -20.20 -1.90
N GLN A 267 13.37 -18.96 -1.56
CA GLN A 267 14.27 -18.14 -0.74
C GLN A 267 14.35 -18.59 0.72
N ARG A 268 13.34 -19.27 1.24
CA ARG A 268 13.31 -19.73 2.65
C ARG A 268 14.37 -20.80 2.94
N GLY A 269 14.85 -21.51 1.93
CA GLY A 269 15.91 -22.53 2.08
C GLY A 269 17.32 -21.94 2.25
N SER A 270 17.60 -20.78 1.65
CA SER A 270 18.94 -20.17 1.70
C SER A 270 19.22 -19.39 2.99
N THR A 271 18.19 -18.90 3.66
CA THR A 271 18.35 -18.13 4.93
C THR A 271 18.67 -19.03 6.13
N LEU A 272 18.44 -20.33 6.05
CA LEU A 272 18.77 -21.28 7.11
C LEU A 272 20.27 -21.64 7.07
N GLN A 273 20.90 -21.67 5.90
CA GLN A 273 22.33 -21.98 5.76
C GLN A 273 23.26 -20.85 6.24
N THR A 274 22.82 -19.59 6.22
CA THR A 274 23.63 -18.44 6.66
C THR A 274 23.60 -18.25 8.19
N LYS A 275 22.76 -18.98 8.93
CA LYS A 275 22.70 -18.96 10.39
C LYS A 275 23.55 -20.04 11.06
N GLU A 276 24.08 -20.96 10.30
CA GLU A 276 24.92 -22.09 10.77
C GLU A 276 26.40 -21.94 10.38
N ALA A 277 26.77 -20.89 9.66
CA ALA A 277 28.13 -20.49 9.35
C ALA A 277 28.52 -19.24 10.15
#